data_49d06a0ea4520c9dda391ab32add3471
#
_entry.id   49d06a0ea4520c9dda391ab32add3471
#
_cell.length_a   1.000
_cell.length_b   1.000
_cell.length_c   1.000
_cell.angle_alpha   90.00
_cell.angle_beta   90.00
_cell.angle_gamma   90.00
#
_symmetry.space_group_name_H-M   'P 1'
#
loop_
_entity.id
_entity.type
_entity.pdbx_description
1 polymer ?
#
loop_
_entity_poly.entity_id
_entity_poly.type
_entity_poly.pdbx_seq_one_letter_code
_entity_poly.pdbx_strand_id
1 'polypeptide(L)'
;VRDLLVRAWHAAGPLQGWLAYRLHARFAVGVTGVVRADGGRVLLLRHRLWTADAPWGFPSGFARRGERFQDTVVREVREETGLTVRVGRLVEVRSGFRYKAEVYFEATLDGGIDGLVLDEQEILEARLFTLDELPAAMPPLHRKLARAAVR
;
A
#
# COMPACT_ATOMS: atom_id res chain seq x y z
N VAL A 1 -26.72 -33.41 16.04
CA VAL A 1 -25.57 -33.43 15.11
C VAL A 1 -24.92 -32.06 15.04
N ARG A 2 -25.69 -30.94 14.85
CA ARG A 2 -25.12 -29.56 14.79
C ARG A 2 -24.37 -29.19 16.08
N ASP A 3 -24.93 -29.48 17.25
CA ASP A 3 -24.31 -29.14 18.54
C ASP A 3 -23.03 -29.94 18.81
N LEU A 4 -22.94 -31.16 18.31
CA LEU A 4 -21.73 -31.96 18.42
C LEU A 4 -20.58 -31.39 17.54
N LEU A 5 -20.91 -30.94 16.34
CA LEU A 5 -19.95 -30.30 15.45
C LEU A 5 -19.44 -28.96 16.02
N VAL A 6 -20.33 -28.17 16.61
CA VAL A 6 -19.97 -26.91 17.27
C VAL A 6 -19.06 -27.16 18.47
N ARG A 7 -19.38 -28.18 19.31
CA ARG A 7 -18.54 -28.57 20.46
C ARG A 7 -17.18 -29.11 20.02
N ALA A 8 -17.14 -29.94 18.99
CA ALA A 8 -15.87 -30.42 18.40
C ALA A 8 -15.05 -29.28 17.82
N TRP A 9 -15.70 -28.31 17.17
CA TRP A 9 -15.03 -27.11 16.68
C TRP A 9 -14.41 -26.30 17.81
N HIS A 10 -15.15 -26.02 18.89
CA HIS A 10 -14.61 -25.30 20.06
C HIS A 10 -13.48 -26.04 20.77
N ALA A 11 -13.53 -27.39 20.79
CA ALA A 11 -12.47 -28.21 21.37
C ALA A 11 -11.19 -28.25 20.53
N ALA A 12 -11.26 -27.90 19.24
CA ALA A 12 -10.13 -27.95 18.32
C ALA A 12 -9.05 -26.88 18.58
N GLY A 13 -9.35 -25.84 19.41
CA GLY A 13 -8.36 -24.85 19.85
C GLY A 13 -7.46 -24.29 18.72
N PRO A 14 -6.11 -24.40 18.83
CA PRO A 14 -5.19 -23.87 17.82
C PRO A 14 -5.36 -24.49 16.42
N LEU A 15 -5.91 -25.70 16.34
CA LEU A 15 -6.15 -26.41 15.08
C LEU A 15 -7.19 -25.70 14.22
N GLN A 16 -8.15 -24.96 14.81
CA GLN A 16 -9.14 -24.15 14.08
C GLN A 16 -8.46 -23.14 13.15
N GLY A 17 -7.51 -22.37 13.67
CA GLY A 17 -6.78 -21.38 12.91
C GLY A 17 -6.00 -22.01 11.76
N TRP A 18 -5.37 -23.15 12.01
CA TRP A 18 -4.64 -23.90 10.97
C TRP A 18 -5.57 -24.42 9.89
N LEU A 19 -6.72 -25.00 10.26
CA LEU A 19 -7.71 -25.55 9.33
C LEU A 19 -8.34 -24.41 8.50
N ALA A 20 -8.75 -23.32 9.14
CA ALA A 20 -9.24 -22.13 8.47
C ALA A 20 -8.20 -21.60 7.46
N TYR A 21 -6.94 -21.49 7.88
CA TYR A 21 -5.84 -21.05 7.03
C TYR A 21 -5.64 -21.97 5.81
N ARG A 22 -5.87 -23.29 5.95
CA ARG A 22 -5.74 -24.26 4.85
C ARG A 22 -6.91 -24.25 3.88
N LEU A 23 -8.11 -23.96 4.35
CA LEU A 23 -9.37 -24.06 3.58
C LEU A 23 -9.78 -22.75 2.90
N HIS A 24 -9.27 -21.60 3.37
CA HIS A 24 -9.64 -20.28 2.81
C HIS A 24 -8.64 -19.79 1.76
N ALA A 25 -9.14 -18.92 0.89
CA ALA A 25 -8.30 -18.26 -0.11
C ALA A 25 -7.21 -17.42 0.54
N ARG A 26 -6.01 -17.44 -0.04
CA ARG A 26 -4.84 -16.68 0.41
C ARG A 26 -4.53 -15.60 -0.60
N PHE A 27 -4.31 -14.40 -0.09
CA PHE A 27 -3.96 -13.26 -0.89
C PHE A 27 -2.70 -12.61 -0.34
N ALA A 28 -1.80 -12.17 -1.23
CA ALA A 28 -0.83 -11.14 -0.86
C ALA A 28 -1.58 -9.81 -0.73
N VAL A 29 -1.29 -9.04 0.29
CA VAL A 29 -1.90 -7.72 0.50
C VAL A 29 -0.90 -6.66 0.09
N GLY A 30 -1.15 -6.01 -1.04
CA GLY A 30 -0.44 -4.80 -1.45
C GLY A 30 -0.96 -3.60 -0.67
N VAL A 31 -0.06 -2.81 -0.12
CA VAL A 31 -0.39 -1.61 0.65
C VAL A 31 0.27 -0.41 0.01
N THR A 32 -0.49 0.63 -0.22
CA THR A 32 -0.05 1.85 -0.90
C THR A 32 -0.28 3.06 -0.01
N GLY A 33 0.73 3.91 0.13
CA GLY A 33 0.64 5.19 0.81
C GLY A 33 0.36 6.32 -0.17
N VAL A 34 -0.82 6.92 -0.12
CA VAL A 34 -1.17 8.14 -0.87
C VAL A 34 -0.51 9.33 -0.16
N VAL A 35 0.77 9.57 -0.46
CA VAL A 35 1.61 10.50 0.28
C VAL A 35 1.41 11.93 -0.21
N ARG A 36 0.92 12.79 0.70
CA ARG A 36 0.81 14.23 0.50
C ARG A 36 2.02 14.96 1.09
N ALA A 37 2.40 16.05 0.46
CA ALA A 37 3.37 17.00 0.95
C ALA A 37 2.78 18.41 1.02
N ASP A 38 3.49 19.33 1.62
CA ASP A 38 3.10 20.74 1.69
C ASP A 38 2.87 21.35 0.30
N GLY A 39 2.04 22.38 0.24
CA GLY A 39 1.71 23.08 -1.00
C GLY A 39 0.82 22.28 -1.96
N GLY A 40 0.01 21.34 -1.46
CA GLY A 40 -0.93 20.57 -2.28
C GLY A 40 -0.24 19.64 -3.28
N ARG A 41 0.93 19.13 -2.93
CA ARG A 41 1.71 18.21 -3.75
C ARG A 41 1.57 16.78 -3.27
N VAL A 42 1.82 15.83 -4.15
CA VAL A 42 1.89 14.40 -3.85
C VAL A 42 3.26 13.84 -4.22
N LEU A 43 3.76 12.90 -3.41
CA LEU A 43 4.98 12.15 -3.71
C LEU A 43 4.63 11.00 -4.64
N LEU A 44 5.25 10.96 -5.80
CA LEU A 44 5.17 9.83 -6.73
C LEU A 44 6.57 9.28 -7.00
N LEU A 45 6.61 7.98 -7.19
CA LEU A 45 7.79 7.21 -7.52
C LEU A 45 7.67 6.65 -8.93
N ARG A 46 8.78 6.60 -9.65
CA ARG A 46 8.90 5.88 -10.90
C ARG A 46 9.47 4.49 -10.61
N HIS A 47 8.59 3.50 -10.64
CA HIS A 47 8.93 2.12 -10.29
C HIS A 47 9.61 1.40 -11.45
N ARG A 48 10.73 0.73 -11.17
CA ARG A 48 11.51 -0.02 -12.17
C ARG A 48 10.76 -1.25 -12.67
N LEU A 49 10.03 -1.92 -11.78
CA LEU A 49 9.37 -3.21 -12.06
C LEU A 49 7.93 -3.04 -12.59
N TRP A 50 7.44 -1.81 -12.69
CA TRP A 50 6.10 -1.58 -13.24
C TRP A 50 6.15 -1.52 -14.77
N THR A 51 4.97 -1.59 -15.40
CA THR A 51 4.86 -1.54 -16.86
C THR A 51 5.30 -0.19 -17.41
N ALA A 52 5.94 -0.19 -18.59
CA ALA A 52 6.50 1.03 -19.18
C ALA A 52 5.45 2.10 -19.51
N ASP A 53 4.20 1.70 -19.71
CA ASP A 53 3.07 2.59 -19.98
C ASP A 53 2.50 3.26 -18.72
N ALA A 54 2.78 2.72 -17.53
CA ALA A 54 2.32 3.28 -16.25
C ALA A 54 3.34 3.11 -15.11
N PRO A 55 4.60 3.60 -15.27
CA PRO A 55 5.66 3.40 -14.28
C PRO A 55 5.53 4.29 -13.04
N TRP A 56 4.73 5.35 -13.10
CA TRP A 56 4.58 6.30 -12.01
C TRP A 56 3.44 5.91 -11.07
N GLY A 57 3.72 5.92 -9.77
CA GLY A 57 2.70 5.67 -8.75
C GLY A 57 3.13 6.09 -7.36
N PHE A 58 2.26 5.84 -6.40
CA PHE A 58 2.55 6.04 -5.00
C PHE A 58 3.50 4.96 -4.46
N PRO A 59 4.25 5.26 -3.38
CA PRO A 59 5.02 4.26 -2.64
C PRO A 59 4.14 3.07 -2.25
N SER A 60 4.63 1.85 -2.47
CA SER A 60 3.82 0.67 -2.23
C SER A 60 4.64 -0.61 -2.11
N GLY A 61 4.16 -1.54 -1.29
CA GLY A 61 4.72 -2.87 -1.19
C GLY A 61 3.79 -3.86 -0.52
N PHE A 62 4.28 -5.05 -0.21
CA PHE A 62 3.47 -6.10 0.37
C PHE A 62 3.58 -6.12 1.90
N ALA A 63 2.42 -6.26 2.56
CA ALA A 63 2.38 -6.46 4.00
C ALA A 63 3.10 -7.76 4.39
N ARG A 64 3.92 -7.69 5.45
CA ARG A 64 4.60 -8.82 6.04
C ARG A 64 3.69 -9.53 7.06
N ARG A 65 3.98 -10.78 7.36
CA ARG A 65 3.18 -11.54 8.35
C ARG A 65 3.22 -10.84 9.71
N GLY A 66 2.05 -10.55 10.26
CA GLY A 66 1.90 -9.88 11.56
C GLY A 66 2.11 -8.36 11.53
N GLU A 67 2.41 -7.79 10.36
CA GLU A 67 2.57 -6.35 10.18
C GLU A 67 1.21 -5.68 10.03
N ARG A 68 1.03 -4.52 10.67
CA ARG A 68 -0.15 -3.69 10.44
C ARG A 68 0.01 -2.97 9.09
N PHE A 69 -1.08 -2.79 8.36
CA PHE A 69 -1.01 -2.14 7.04
C PHE A 69 -0.48 -0.70 7.09
N GLN A 70 -0.77 0.02 8.18
CA GLN A 70 -0.21 1.36 8.38
C GLN A 70 1.32 1.31 8.54
N ASP A 71 1.83 0.31 9.26
CA ASP A 71 3.27 0.13 9.46
C ASP A 71 3.95 -0.28 8.15
N THR A 72 3.24 -1.03 7.28
CA THR A 72 3.69 -1.32 5.91
C THR A 72 3.90 -0.02 5.12
N VAL A 73 2.96 0.93 5.17
CA VAL A 73 3.13 2.22 4.47
C VAL A 73 4.38 2.95 4.96
N VAL A 74 4.58 3.04 6.28
CA VAL A 74 5.75 3.72 6.86
C VAL A 74 7.05 3.04 6.41
N ARG A 75 7.08 1.71 6.46
CA ARG A 75 8.24 0.92 6.07
C ARG A 75 8.55 1.09 4.57
N GLU A 76 7.58 0.92 3.69
CA GLU A 76 7.78 1.02 2.23
C GLU A 76 8.24 2.43 1.84
N VAL A 77 7.61 3.50 2.35
CA VAL A 77 8.08 4.86 2.08
C VAL A 77 9.54 5.02 2.52
N ARG A 78 9.91 4.49 3.68
CA ARG A 78 11.27 4.59 4.19
C ARG A 78 12.26 3.73 3.38
N GLU A 79 11.88 2.51 3.00
CA GLU A 79 12.71 1.59 2.20
C GLU A 79 12.92 2.17 0.79
N GLU A 80 11.86 2.65 0.13
CA GLU A 80 11.91 3.17 -1.24
C GLU A 80 12.54 4.57 -1.36
N THR A 81 12.45 5.41 -0.32
CA THR A 81 12.79 6.85 -0.42
C THR A 81 13.65 7.42 0.71
N GLY A 82 13.87 6.68 1.78
CA GLY A 82 14.53 7.22 3.00
C GLY A 82 13.66 8.19 3.82
N LEU A 83 12.49 8.56 3.32
CA LEU A 83 11.62 9.57 3.93
C LEU A 83 10.73 8.98 5.03
N THR A 84 10.17 9.88 5.86
CA THR A 84 9.25 9.52 6.95
C THR A 84 7.87 10.11 6.69
N VAL A 85 6.83 9.36 7.05
CA VAL A 85 5.43 9.76 6.87
C VAL A 85 4.59 9.47 8.10
N ARG A 86 3.55 10.26 8.30
CA ARG A 86 2.45 9.96 9.21
C ARG A 86 1.28 9.40 8.42
N VAL A 87 0.86 8.17 8.76
CA VAL A 87 -0.24 7.49 8.09
C VAL A 87 -1.57 7.93 8.69
N GLY A 88 -2.50 8.28 7.82
CA GLY A 88 -3.84 8.71 8.14
C GLY A 88 -4.88 7.60 7.94
N ARG A 89 -6.02 7.98 7.37
CA ARG A 89 -7.18 7.09 7.19
C ARG A 89 -6.99 6.13 6.00
N LEU A 90 -7.72 5.03 6.04
CA LEU A 90 -7.95 4.16 4.91
C LEU A 90 -8.81 4.90 3.86
N VAL A 91 -8.39 4.87 2.59
CA VAL A 91 -9.09 5.58 1.50
C VAL A 91 -9.67 4.67 0.44
N GLU A 92 -9.07 3.49 0.24
CA GLU A 92 -9.55 2.56 -0.78
C GLU A 92 -9.15 1.12 -0.42
N VAL A 93 -10.01 0.16 -0.73
CA VAL A 93 -9.69 -1.27 -0.69
C VAL A 93 -10.16 -1.88 -2.00
N ARG A 94 -9.29 -2.63 -2.64
CA ARG A 94 -9.61 -3.37 -3.87
C ARG A 94 -9.39 -4.86 -3.68
N SER A 95 -10.36 -5.61 -4.12
CA SER A 95 -10.34 -7.07 -4.14
C SER A 95 -10.85 -7.58 -5.50
N GLY A 96 -11.03 -8.89 -5.62
CA GLY A 96 -11.44 -9.50 -6.88
C GLY A 96 -10.27 -9.93 -7.77
N PHE A 97 -9.03 -9.70 -7.33
CA PHE A 97 -7.83 -10.26 -7.95
C PHE A 97 -7.62 -11.72 -7.52
N ARG A 98 -7.02 -12.52 -8.39
CA ARG A 98 -6.80 -13.94 -8.12
C ARG A 98 -5.87 -14.20 -6.92
N TYR A 99 -4.83 -13.36 -6.75
CA TYR A 99 -3.75 -13.61 -5.78
C TYR A 99 -3.47 -12.47 -4.84
N LYS A 100 -4.09 -11.31 -5.00
CA LYS A 100 -3.84 -10.13 -4.19
C LYS A 100 -5.11 -9.39 -3.79
N ALA A 101 -5.01 -8.63 -2.71
CA ALA A 101 -5.87 -7.52 -2.38
C ALA A 101 -5.00 -6.26 -2.29
N GLU A 102 -5.59 -5.10 -2.49
CA GLU A 102 -4.88 -3.80 -2.43
C GLU A 102 -5.57 -2.89 -1.42
N VAL A 103 -4.76 -2.25 -0.59
CA VAL A 103 -5.23 -1.35 0.46
C VAL A 103 -4.47 -0.03 0.34
N TYR A 104 -5.19 1.09 0.39
CA TYR A 104 -4.64 2.43 0.20
C TYR A 104 -4.91 3.28 1.42
N PHE A 105 -3.86 3.91 1.96
CA PHE A 105 -3.96 4.83 3.08
C PHE A 105 -3.52 6.23 2.66
N GLU A 106 -4.19 7.25 3.19
CA GLU A 106 -3.60 8.59 3.20
C GLU A 106 -2.33 8.58 4.06
N ALA A 107 -1.33 9.31 3.61
CA ALA A 107 -0.14 9.59 4.38
C ALA A 107 0.30 11.04 4.16
N THR A 108 0.92 11.63 5.16
CA THR A 108 1.48 12.98 5.08
C THR A 108 2.99 12.88 5.27
N LEU A 109 3.75 13.48 4.37
CA LEU A 109 5.19 13.54 4.45
C LEU A 109 5.61 14.39 5.67
N ASP A 110 6.52 13.87 6.48
CA ASP A 110 7.11 14.62 7.57
C ASP A 110 8.29 15.44 7.06
N GLY A 111 8.06 16.73 6.80
CA GLY A 111 9.07 17.64 6.25
C GLY A 111 9.16 17.61 4.72
N GLY A 112 10.31 18.00 4.20
CA GLY A 112 10.58 18.04 2.75
C GLY A 112 11.16 16.72 2.20
N ILE A 113 11.67 16.79 0.97
CA ILE A 113 12.34 15.67 0.30
C ILE A 113 13.90 15.80 0.34
N ASP A 114 14.42 16.69 1.17
CA ASP A 114 15.88 16.94 1.23
C ASP A 114 16.69 15.71 1.69
N GLY A 115 16.04 14.79 2.40
CA GLY A 115 16.62 13.52 2.83
C GLY A 115 16.35 12.34 1.88
N LEU A 116 15.99 12.60 0.62
CA LEU A 116 15.65 11.56 -0.35
C LEU A 116 16.84 10.66 -0.66
N VAL A 117 16.69 9.37 -0.38
CA VAL A 117 17.64 8.30 -0.72
C VAL A 117 16.86 7.16 -1.34
N LEU A 118 17.03 6.95 -2.64
CA LEU A 118 16.26 5.95 -3.38
C LEU A 118 16.85 4.55 -3.23
N ASP A 119 15.97 3.55 -3.10
CA ASP A 119 16.34 2.18 -3.43
C ASP A 119 16.43 2.04 -4.96
N GLU A 120 17.62 2.17 -5.50
CA GLU A 120 17.86 2.11 -6.94
C GLU A 120 17.53 0.74 -7.57
N GLN A 121 17.31 -0.31 -6.77
CA GLN A 121 16.89 -1.62 -7.29
C GLN A 121 15.41 -1.59 -7.71
N GLU A 122 14.58 -0.80 -7.01
CA GLU A 122 13.13 -0.75 -7.23
C GLU A 122 12.67 0.60 -7.80
N ILE A 123 13.32 1.70 -7.45
CA ILE A 123 12.88 3.06 -7.76
C ILE A 123 13.89 3.79 -8.65
N LEU A 124 13.40 4.27 -9.78
CA LEU A 124 14.20 5.03 -10.74
C LEU A 124 14.23 6.54 -10.44
N GLU A 125 13.14 7.06 -9.87
CA GLU A 125 12.96 8.49 -9.63
C GLU A 125 11.88 8.71 -8.58
N ALA A 126 12.01 9.73 -7.73
CA ALA A 126 10.98 10.21 -6.82
C ALA A 126 10.84 11.72 -6.94
N ARG A 127 9.59 12.21 -7.05
CA ARG A 127 9.31 13.64 -7.18
C ARG A 127 8.01 14.01 -6.49
N LEU A 128 7.93 15.29 -6.09
CA LEU A 128 6.69 15.94 -5.70
C LEU A 128 6.01 16.55 -6.93
N PHE A 129 4.73 16.23 -7.12
CA PHE A 129 3.92 16.74 -8.22
C PHE A 129 2.73 17.52 -7.70
N THR A 130 2.43 18.65 -8.32
CA THR A 130 1.11 19.28 -8.22
C THR A 130 0.10 18.50 -9.06
N LEU A 131 -1.19 18.77 -8.88
CA LEU A 131 -2.24 18.05 -9.62
C LEU A 131 -2.17 18.28 -11.15
N ASP A 132 -1.67 19.43 -11.56
CA ASP A 132 -1.58 19.80 -12.99
C ASP A 132 -0.34 19.15 -13.65
N GLU A 133 0.67 18.78 -12.84
CA GLU A 133 1.91 18.16 -13.33
C GLU A 133 1.90 16.63 -13.27
N LEU A 134 0.79 16.00 -12.84
CA LEU A 134 0.73 14.54 -12.71
C LEU A 134 1.14 13.84 -14.02
N PRO A 135 2.07 12.87 -13.94
CA PRO A 135 2.57 12.14 -15.11
C PRO A 135 1.45 11.51 -15.91
N ALA A 136 1.47 11.61 -17.24
CA ALA A 136 0.50 10.93 -18.10
C ALA A 136 0.54 9.41 -17.91
N ALA A 137 1.74 8.84 -17.77
CA ALA A 137 2.03 7.42 -17.58
C ALA A 137 1.86 6.99 -16.11
N MET A 138 0.62 6.98 -15.63
CA MET A 138 0.25 6.67 -14.24
C MET A 138 -1.05 5.87 -14.20
N PRO A 139 -1.22 4.87 -13.31
CA PRO A 139 -2.47 4.14 -13.19
C PRO A 139 -3.67 5.07 -12.91
N PRO A 140 -4.82 4.85 -13.56
CA PRO A 140 -6.00 5.71 -13.38
C PRO A 140 -6.45 5.87 -11.93
N LEU A 141 -6.36 4.79 -11.13
CA LEU A 141 -6.70 4.85 -9.72
C LEU A 141 -5.76 5.77 -8.93
N HIS A 142 -4.44 5.67 -9.17
CA HIS A 142 -3.47 6.53 -8.47
C HIS A 142 -3.72 8.00 -8.81
N ARG A 143 -4.06 8.31 -10.06
CA ARG A 143 -4.46 9.66 -10.47
C ARG A 143 -5.73 10.14 -9.77
N LYS A 144 -6.75 9.28 -9.64
CA LYS A 144 -7.99 9.57 -8.89
C LYS A 144 -7.67 9.87 -7.43
N LEU A 145 -6.84 9.03 -6.80
CA LEU A 145 -6.46 9.19 -5.39
C LEU A 145 -5.61 10.44 -5.15
N ALA A 146 -4.68 10.77 -6.05
CA ALA A 146 -3.92 12.02 -5.99
C ALA A 146 -4.84 13.25 -5.94
N ARG A 147 -5.83 13.30 -6.84
CA ARG A 147 -6.81 14.39 -6.89
C ARG A 147 -7.71 14.46 -5.65
N ALA A 148 -8.02 13.32 -5.04
CA ALA A 148 -8.82 13.28 -3.82
C ALA A 148 -8.02 13.70 -2.58
N ALA A 149 -6.72 13.39 -2.55
CA ALA A 149 -5.84 13.67 -1.43
C ALA A 149 -5.51 15.16 -1.24
N VAL A 150 -5.57 15.97 -2.29
CA VAL A 150 -5.17 17.40 -2.28
C VAL A 150 -6.39 18.33 -2.09
N ARG A 151 -7.60 17.80 -2.10
CA ARG A 151 -8.84 18.56 -1.79
C ARG A 151 -9.03 18.67 -0.29
#